data_688a22cc251297af2b91cfaab6f48eb2
#
_entry.id   688a22cc251297af2b91cfaab6f48eb2
#
_cell.length_a   1.000
_cell.length_b   1.000
_cell.length_c   1.000
_cell.angle_alpha   90.00
_cell.angle_beta   90.00
_cell.angle_gamma   90.00
#
_symmetry.space_group_name_H-M   'P 1'
#
loop_
_entity.id
_entity.type
_entity.pdbx_description
1 polymer ?
#
loop_
_entity_poly.entity_id
_entity_poly.type
_entity_poly.pdbx_seq_one_letter_code
_entity_poly.pdbx_strand_id
1 'polypeptide(L)'
;MVIAVWGRDGIGKSGLCDELGKLFAKTGVTVIIDTDLTQPTLPVRLNGAKINASASLGRAIGMGTSDTALYLHPHPKMRTLFYSGLTDQDEYMSYELGLEADHAAQDFVERCTELADTVILDLSGQRSDPFLPAALIHADKVIALFTPDVQGICWFNSIKPLISTMDAQERILPVVAMANRHYDISAVEKATDTMLAVTLPYIHGFRQDGISNGATRASLRYCQGVNKLRTMLKGDDAI
;
A
#
# COMPACT_ATOMS: atom_id res chain seq x y z
N MET A 1 -7.30 10.00 7.48
CA MET A 1 -6.21 10.17 6.48
C MET A 1 -6.12 8.92 5.61
N VAL A 2 -6.09 9.09 4.30
CA VAL A 2 -5.94 7.98 3.33
C VAL A 2 -4.57 8.06 2.66
N ILE A 3 -3.82 6.96 2.68
CA ILE A 3 -2.50 6.81 2.05
C ILE A 3 -2.59 5.68 1.04
N ALA A 4 -2.19 5.90 -0.21
CA ALA A 4 -2.07 4.84 -1.18
C ALA A 4 -0.59 4.50 -1.45
N VAL A 5 -0.27 3.22 -1.58
CA VAL A 5 1.04 2.74 -2.04
C VAL A 5 0.85 2.08 -3.39
N TRP A 6 1.34 2.74 -4.43
CA TRP A 6 1.17 2.35 -5.81
C TRP A 6 2.51 2.02 -6.47
N GLY A 7 2.56 0.94 -7.21
CA GLY A 7 3.78 0.49 -7.87
C GLY A 7 3.60 -0.87 -8.53
N ARG A 8 4.62 -1.31 -9.25
CA ARG A 8 4.64 -2.64 -9.87
C ARG A 8 4.61 -3.74 -8.80
N ASP A 9 4.21 -4.94 -9.21
CA ASP A 9 4.25 -6.09 -8.32
C ASP A 9 5.69 -6.54 -8.02
N GLY A 10 5.87 -7.15 -6.85
CA GLY A 10 7.15 -7.70 -6.42
C GLY A 10 8.19 -6.69 -5.93
N ILE A 11 7.88 -5.40 -5.85
CA ILE A 11 8.84 -4.35 -5.44
C ILE A 11 8.78 -3.98 -3.94
N GLY A 12 7.96 -4.69 -3.16
CA GLY A 12 7.89 -4.50 -1.71
C GLY A 12 6.81 -3.55 -1.22
N LYS A 13 5.75 -3.28 -2.02
CA LYS A 13 4.59 -2.46 -1.61
C LYS A 13 4.00 -2.93 -0.29
N SER A 14 3.58 -4.20 -0.23
CA SER A 14 2.91 -4.78 0.94
C SER A 14 3.77 -4.73 2.20
N GLY A 15 5.07 -4.98 2.06
CA GLY A 15 6.01 -4.81 3.18
C GLY A 15 6.11 -3.37 3.67
N LEU A 16 6.08 -2.39 2.76
CA LEU A 16 6.05 -0.96 3.12
C LEU A 16 4.73 -0.59 3.81
N CYS A 17 3.59 -1.08 3.30
CA CYS A 17 2.27 -0.88 3.90
C CYS A 17 2.21 -1.45 5.32
N ASP A 18 2.74 -2.65 5.55
CA ASP A 18 2.79 -3.27 6.86
C ASP A 18 3.65 -2.47 7.86
N GLU A 19 4.83 -2.01 7.45
CA GLU A 19 5.68 -1.21 8.34
C GLU A 19 5.09 0.18 8.63
N LEU A 20 4.50 0.85 7.64
CA LEU A 20 3.76 2.10 7.85
C LEU A 20 2.55 1.87 8.76
N GLY A 21 1.76 0.82 8.50
CA GLY A 21 0.60 0.46 9.30
C GLY A 21 0.95 0.24 10.76
N LYS A 22 2.03 -0.50 11.05
CA LYS A 22 2.54 -0.68 12.42
C LYS A 22 2.95 0.64 13.09
N LEU A 23 3.50 1.59 12.32
CA LEU A 23 3.89 2.89 12.84
C LEU A 23 2.68 3.79 13.14
N PHE A 24 1.68 3.82 12.26
CA PHE A 24 0.46 4.59 12.46
C PHE A 24 -0.42 4.01 13.57
N ALA A 25 -0.51 2.69 13.65
CA ALA A 25 -1.27 1.98 14.68
C ALA A 25 -0.77 2.20 16.12
N LYS A 26 0.43 2.78 16.31
CA LYS A 26 0.90 3.22 17.64
C LYS A 26 0.17 4.45 18.16
N THR A 27 -0.46 5.23 17.31
CA THR A 27 -1.05 6.53 17.65
C THR A 27 -2.52 6.64 17.31
N GLY A 28 -3.12 5.67 16.59
CA GLY A 28 -4.50 5.68 16.19
C GLY A 28 -4.91 4.35 15.55
N VAL A 29 -6.20 4.21 15.26
CA VAL A 29 -6.72 3.04 14.54
C VAL A 29 -6.27 3.12 13.08
N THR A 30 -5.71 2.03 12.58
CA THR A 30 -5.19 1.93 11.22
C THR A 30 -5.78 0.72 10.51
N VAL A 31 -6.24 0.92 9.30
CA VAL A 31 -6.71 -0.14 8.38
C VAL A 31 -5.76 -0.23 7.20
N ILE A 32 -5.33 -1.43 6.85
CA ILE A 32 -4.63 -1.72 5.59
C ILE A 32 -5.60 -2.50 4.70
N ILE A 33 -5.85 -1.98 3.50
CA ILE A 33 -6.66 -2.64 2.46
C ILE A 33 -5.70 -3.18 1.41
N ASP A 34 -5.59 -4.50 1.33
CA ASP A 34 -4.86 -5.18 0.27
C ASP A 34 -5.78 -5.35 -0.93
N THR A 35 -5.54 -4.60 -1.98
CA THR A 35 -6.42 -4.54 -3.14
C THR A 35 -6.11 -5.61 -4.19
N ASP A 36 -5.15 -6.50 -3.93
CA ASP A 36 -4.88 -7.61 -4.84
C ASP A 36 -6.02 -8.64 -4.78
N LEU A 37 -6.93 -8.55 -5.75
CA LEU A 37 -8.07 -9.46 -5.90
C LEU A 37 -7.70 -10.74 -6.68
N THR A 38 -6.43 -10.99 -6.90
CA THR A 38 -5.94 -12.21 -7.59
C THR A 38 -5.27 -13.20 -6.66
N GLN A 39 -4.77 -12.74 -5.50
CA GLN A 39 -4.04 -13.57 -4.57
C GLN A 39 -4.53 -13.38 -3.12
N PRO A 40 -4.95 -14.45 -2.43
CA PRO A 40 -5.33 -14.38 -1.03
C PRO A 40 -4.10 -14.18 -0.13
N THR A 41 -3.88 -12.95 0.33
CA THR A 41 -2.72 -12.56 1.13
C THR A 41 -3.01 -12.44 2.62
N LEU A 42 -4.26 -12.27 3.05
CA LEU A 42 -4.63 -12.14 4.46
C LEU A 42 -4.11 -13.28 5.35
N PRO A 43 -4.16 -14.56 4.95
CA PRO A 43 -3.65 -15.66 5.77
C PRO A 43 -2.16 -15.52 6.11
N VAL A 44 -1.40 -14.93 5.19
CA VAL A 44 0.03 -14.71 5.38
C VAL A 44 0.28 -13.49 6.28
N ARG A 45 -0.43 -12.38 6.05
CA ARG A 45 -0.30 -11.14 6.84
C ARG A 45 -0.75 -11.29 8.28
N LEU A 46 -1.81 -12.08 8.49
CA LEU A 46 -2.41 -12.32 9.79
C LEU A 46 -1.92 -13.63 10.46
N ASN A 47 -0.81 -14.16 10.02
CA ASN A 47 -0.17 -15.43 10.46
C ASN A 47 -0.67 -15.98 11.81
N GLY A 48 -1.52 -17.01 11.76
CA GLY A 48 -2.11 -17.67 12.94
C GLY A 48 -3.31 -16.97 13.57
N ALA A 49 -3.81 -15.87 13.02
CA ALA A 49 -5.09 -15.27 13.45
C ALA A 49 -6.26 -16.06 12.86
N LYS A 50 -7.37 -16.05 13.60
CA LYS A 50 -8.63 -16.59 13.09
C LYS A 50 -9.23 -15.59 12.10
N ILE A 51 -9.26 -15.96 10.81
CA ILE A 51 -9.85 -15.15 9.74
C ILE A 51 -11.29 -15.60 9.53
N ASN A 52 -12.22 -14.64 9.42
CA ASN A 52 -13.58 -14.94 8.97
C ASN A 52 -13.57 -15.00 7.43
N ALA A 53 -13.59 -16.20 6.92
CA ALA A 53 -13.50 -16.45 5.48
C ALA A 53 -14.68 -15.89 4.66
N SER A 54 -15.84 -15.67 5.29
CA SER A 54 -16.98 -15.04 4.63
C SER A 54 -16.86 -13.50 4.52
N ALA A 55 -15.88 -12.92 5.19
CA ALA A 55 -15.64 -11.47 5.27
C ALA A 55 -14.42 -11.06 4.44
N SER A 56 -14.36 -11.47 3.18
CA SER A 56 -13.29 -11.10 2.26
C SER A 56 -13.59 -9.80 1.52
N LEU A 57 -12.54 -9.08 1.14
CA LEU A 57 -12.64 -7.87 0.33
C LEU A 57 -13.35 -8.13 -1.01
N GLY A 58 -13.06 -9.26 -1.67
CA GLY A 58 -13.71 -9.61 -2.92
C GLY A 58 -15.23 -9.71 -2.80
N ARG A 59 -15.73 -10.26 -1.69
CA ARG A 59 -17.19 -10.27 -1.41
C ARG A 59 -17.73 -8.89 -1.13
N ALA A 60 -17.00 -8.06 -0.36
CA ALA A 60 -17.42 -6.71 -0.07
C ALA A 60 -17.61 -5.88 -1.35
N ILE A 61 -16.71 -6.01 -2.33
CA ILE A 61 -16.76 -5.28 -3.59
C ILE A 61 -17.76 -5.91 -4.57
N GLY A 62 -17.80 -7.25 -4.67
CA GLY A 62 -18.66 -7.94 -5.63
C GLY A 62 -20.15 -7.96 -5.25
N MET A 63 -20.46 -7.98 -3.96
CA MET A 63 -21.85 -8.06 -3.47
C MET A 63 -22.35 -6.76 -2.84
N GLY A 64 -21.46 -5.80 -2.63
CA GLY A 64 -21.69 -4.62 -1.81
C GLY A 64 -21.79 -4.94 -0.32
N THR A 65 -21.56 -3.96 0.52
CA THR A 65 -21.73 -4.11 1.97
C THR A 65 -22.29 -2.87 2.62
N SER A 66 -23.19 -3.05 3.57
CA SER A 66 -23.67 -1.97 4.46
C SER A 66 -22.86 -1.88 5.77
N ASP A 67 -22.10 -2.92 6.10
CA ASP A 67 -21.30 -3.01 7.34
C ASP A 67 -19.85 -3.36 7.00
N THR A 68 -19.07 -2.34 6.73
CA THR A 68 -17.64 -2.46 6.39
C THR A 68 -16.82 -3.06 7.53
N ALA A 69 -17.22 -2.85 8.80
CA ALA A 69 -16.49 -3.37 9.95
C ALA A 69 -16.40 -4.91 9.96
N LEU A 70 -17.36 -5.61 9.37
CA LEU A 70 -17.33 -7.07 9.25
C LEU A 70 -16.16 -7.58 8.39
N TYR A 71 -15.65 -6.76 7.48
CA TYR A 71 -14.58 -7.10 6.52
C TYR A 71 -13.20 -6.63 7.00
N LEU A 72 -13.10 -6.17 8.25
CA LEU A 72 -11.85 -5.75 8.88
C LEU A 72 -11.37 -6.83 9.86
N HIS A 73 -10.22 -7.39 9.58
CA HIS A 73 -9.61 -8.46 10.37
C HIS A 73 -8.55 -7.87 11.31
N PRO A 74 -8.64 -8.07 12.63
CA PRO A 74 -7.69 -7.51 13.58
C PRO A 74 -6.31 -8.18 13.46
N HIS A 75 -5.25 -7.38 13.52
CA HIS A 75 -3.89 -7.90 13.62
C HIS A 75 -3.67 -8.63 14.97
N PRO A 76 -3.08 -9.85 14.99
CA PRO A 76 -3.03 -10.69 16.19
C PRO A 76 -2.25 -10.09 17.37
N LYS A 77 -1.37 -9.14 17.13
CA LYS A 77 -0.49 -8.52 18.16
C LYS A 77 -0.73 -7.02 18.38
N MET A 78 -1.52 -6.36 17.52
CA MET A 78 -1.76 -4.90 17.58
C MET A 78 -3.25 -4.61 17.48
N ARG A 79 -3.87 -4.23 18.58
CA ARG A 79 -5.33 -4.03 18.66
C ARG A 79 -5.88 -2.89 17.82
N THR A 80 -5.02 -1.97 17.42
CA THR A 80 -5.35 -0.78 16.63
C THR A 80 -5.03 -0.94 15.13
N LEU A 81 -4.56 -2.14 14.72
CA LEU A 81 -4.24 -2.44 13.32
C LEU A 81 -5.19 -3.49 12.77
N PHE A 82 -5.82 -3.19 11.65
CA PHE A 82 -6.77 -4.07 10.96
C PHE A 82 -6.37 -4.23 9.50
N TYR A 83 -6.81 -5.34 8.90
CA TYR A 83 -6.58 -5.66 7.49
C TYR A 83 -7.88 -6.02 6.79
N SER A 84 -7.98 -5.66 5.54
CA SER A 84 -8.96 -6.19 4.59
C SER A 84 -8.25 -6.69 3.34
N GLY A 85 -8.75 -7.77 2.75
CA GLY A 85 -8.14 -8.42 1.58
C GLY A 85 -8.83 -9.75 1.28
N LEU A 86 -8.28 -10.52 0.34
CA LEU A 86 -8.75 -11.87 0.05
C LEU A 86 -8.33 -12.87 1.14
N THR A 87 -9.22 -13.82 1.42
CA THR A 87 -9.01 -14.96 2.33
C THR A 87 -8.61 -16.21 1.55
N ASP A 88 -8.17 -17.25 2.24
CA ASP A 88 -7.81 -18.56 1.65
C ASP A 88 -9.03 -19.38 1.15
N GLN A 89 -10.25 -18.88 1.41
CA GLN A 89 -11.48 -19.49 0.90
C GLN A 89 -12.05 -18.75 -0.31
N ASP A 90 -11.38 -17.70 -0.77
CA ASP A 90 -11.74 -17.03 -2.01
C ASP A 90 -11.22 -17.87 -3.19
N GLU A 91 -12.13 -18.48 -3.90
CA GLU A 91 -11.81 -19.23 -5.11
C GLU A 91 -11.42 -18.26 -6.23
N TYR A 92 -10.43 -18.65 -7.03
CA TYR A 92 -10.07 -17.91 -8.23
C TYR A 92 -11.28 -17.79 -9.14
N MET A 93 -11.63 -16.61 -9.62
CA MET A 93 -12.85 -16.32 -10.40
C MET A 93 -14.17 -16.41 -9.61
N SER A 94 -14.13 -16.40 -8.27
CA SER A 94 -15.36 -16.41 -7.46
C SER A 94 -16.15 -15.09 -7.51
N TYR A 95 -15.53 -14.02 -8.01
CA TYR A 95 -16.17 -12.71 -8.16
C TYR A 95 -16.13 -12.25 -9.60
N GLU A 96 -17.28 -11.84 -10.13
CA GLU A 96 -17.35 -11.00 -11.31
C GLU A 96 -17.34 -9.55 -10.86
N LEU A 97 -16.23 -8.87 -11.08
CA LEU A 97 -16.16 -7.43 -10.88
C LEU A 97 -16.99 -6.77 -11.98
N GLY A 98 -18.20 -6.34 -11.62
CA GLY A 98 -19.08 -5.60 -12.53
C GLY A 98 -18.56 -4.19 -12.83
N LEU A 99 -19.29 -3.46 -13.69
CA LEU A 99 -18.99 -2.06 -14.03
C LEU A 99 -19.02 -1.11 -12.81
N GLU A 100 -19.67 -1.52 -11.72
CA GLU A 100 -19.80 -0.73 -10.49
C GLU A 100 -18.68 -1.03 -9.47
N ALA A 101 -17.68 -1.85 -9.82
CA ALA A 101 -16.62 -2.24 -8.88
C ALA A 101 -15.79 -1.04 -8.36
N ASP A 102 -15.57 -0.05 -9.22
CA ASP A 102 -14.86 1.19 -8.84
C ASP A 102 -15.65 1.99 -7.80
N HIS A 103 -16.97 2.10 -7.96
CA HIS A 103 -17.84 2.77 -6.97
C HIS A 103 -17.90 1.98 -5.65
N ALA A 104 -18.02 0.65 -5.73
CA ALA A 104 -18.00 -0.19 -4.53
C ALA A 104 -16.68 -0.10 -3.77
N ALA A 105 -15.55 -0.01 -4.49
CA ALA A 105 -14.23 0.20 -3.91
C ALA A 105 -14.13 1.57 -3.24
N GLN A 106 -14.62 2.62 -3.88
CA GLN A 106 -14.67 3.97 -3.33
C GLN A 106 -15.50 4.01 -2.05
N ASP A 107 -16.74 3.51 -2.09
CA ASP A 107 -17.63 3.44 -0.92
C ASP A 107 -16.98 2.66 0.24
N PHE A 108 -16.28 1.57 -0.06
CA PHE A 108 -15.58 0.79 0.94
C PHE A 108 -14.46 1.59 1.62
N VAL A 109 -13.67 2.33 0.85
CA VAL A 109 -12.59 3.20 1.37
C VAL A 109 -13.18 4.31 2.22
N GLU A 110 -14.22 5.01 1.75
CA GLU A 110 -14.89 6.09 2.48
C GLU A 110 -15.39 5.62 3.84
N ARG A 111 -16.09 4.46 3.89
CA ARG A 111 -16.56 3.87 5.16
C ARG A 111 -15.40 3.45 6.07
N CYS A 112 -14.28 2.99 5.53
CA CYS A 112 -13.10 2.73 6.34
C CYS A 112 -12.55 4.00 7.00
N THR A 113 -12.68 5.18 6.37
CA THR A 113 -12.26 6.46 6.98
C THR A 113 -13.13 6.89 8.16
N GLU A 114 -14.37 6.41 8.24
CA GLU A 114 -15.24 6.63 9.41
C GLU A 114 -14.84 5.73 10.59
N LEU A 115 -14.18 4.59 10.33
CA LEU A 115 -13.80 3.59 11.33
C LEU A 115 -12.35 3.73 11.81
N ALA A 116 -11.49 4.41 11.05
CA ALA A 116 -10.06 4.47 11.32
C ALA A 116 -9.47 5.86 11.11
N ASP A 117 -8.46 6.19 11.93
CA ASP A 117 -7.69 7.44 11.81
C ASP A 117 -6.81 7.44 10.56
N THR A 118 -6.34 6.25 10.14
CA THR A 118 -5.51 6.07 8.95
C THR A 118 -5.97 4.86 8.15
N VAL A 119 -6.18 5.04 6.86
CA VAL A 119 -6.43 3.98 5.88
C VAL A 119 -5.24 3.91 4.93
N ILE A 120 -4.65 2.73 4.76
CA ILE A 120 -3.53 2.49 3.83
C ILE A 120 -4.03 1.55 2.74
N LEU A 121 -3.99 2.02 1.49
CA LEU A 121 -4.31 1.21 0.31
C LEU A 121 -3.02 0.59 -0.21
N ASP A 122 -2.88 -0.73 -0.08
CA ASP A 122 -1.82 -1.52 -0.71
C ASP A 122 -2.31 -1.91 -2.11
N LEU A 123 -2.11 -1.00 -3.08
CA LEU A 123 -2.64 -1.16 -4.42
C LEU A 123 -1.96 -2.30 -5.17
N SER A 124 -2.73 -3.10 -5.88
CA SER A 124 -2.19 -4.10 -6.79
C SER A 124 -1.41 -3.42 -7.93
N GLY A 125 -0.51 -4.15 -8.59
CA GLY A 125 0.20 -3.64 -9.77
C GLY A 125 -0.64 -3.66 -11.04
N GLN A 126 -1.89 -4.12 -10.96
CA GLN A 126 -2.76 -4.29 -12.10
C GLN A 126 -3.47 -2.99 -12.48
N ARG A 127 -3.60 -2.74 -13.79
CA ARG A 127 -4.31 -1.55 -14.29
C ARG A 127 -5.82 -1.61 -14.06
N SER A 128 -6.35 -2.81 -13.87
CA SER A 128 -7.77 -3.07 -13.60
C SER A 128 -8.12 -3.10 -12.11
N ASP A 129 -7.21 -2.65 -11.25
CA ASP A 129 -7.49 -2.53 -9.81
C ASP A 129 -8.60 -1.52 -9.58
N PRO A 130 -9.79 -1.92 -9.06
CA PRO A 130 -10.91 -1.02 -8.86
C PRO A 130 -10.64 0.03 -7.77
N PHE A 131 -9.62 -0.16 -6.94
CA PHE A 131 -9.23 0.81 -5.92
C PHE A 131 -8.30 1.91 -6.46
N LEU A 132 -7.71 1.73 -7.66
CA LEU A 132 -6.80 2.74 -8.22
C LEU A 132 -7.49 4.09 -8.49
N PRO A 133 -8.68 4.17 -9.09
CA PRO A 133 -9.40 5.43 -9.23
C PRO A 133 -9.70 6.10 -7.88
N ALA A 134 -10.22 5.33 -6.91
CA ALA A 134 -10.48 5.84 -5.57
C ALA A 134 -9.21 6.40 -4.90
N ALA A 135 -8.07 5.72 -5.04
CA ALA A 135 -6.79 6.16 -4.51
C ALA A 135 -6.30 7.46 -5.15
N LEU A 136 -6.40 7.60 -6.48
CA LEU A 136 -5.96 8.82 -7.18
C LEU A 136 -6.87 10.02 -6.92
N ILE A 137 -8.14 9.79 -6.60
CA ILE A 137 -9.11 10.86 -6.32
C ILE A 137 -9.07 11.27 -4.84
N HIS A 138 -9.08 10.30 -3.93
CA HIS A 138 -9.38 10.53 -2.50
C HIS A 138 -8.19 10.38 -1.56
N ALA A 139 -7.05 9.78 -1.99
CA ALA A 139 -5.91 9.68 -1.10
C ALA A 139 -5.30 11.05 -0.79
N ASP A 140 -5.03 11.31 0.49
CA ASP A 140 -4.30 12.49 0.93
C ASP A 140 -2.87 12.48 0.40
N LYS A 141 -2.25 11.29 0.34
CA LYS A 141 -0.93 11.07 -0.25
C LYS A 141 -0.86 9.73 -0.98
N VAL A 142 -0.15 9.71 -2.10
CA VAL A 142 0.11 8.51 -2.90
C VAL A 142 1.62 8.29 -2.98
N ILE A 143 2.09 7.21 -2.40
CA ILE A 143 3.49 6.77 -2.53
C ILE A 143 3.62 6.06 -3.88
N ALA A 144 4.25 6.71 -4.86
CA ALA A 144 4.61 6.08 -6.12
C ALA A 144 5.93 5.32 -5.93
N LEU A 145 5.82 4.02 -5.68
CA LEU A 145 6.96 3.14 -5.39
C LEU A 145 7.50 2.52 -6.68
N PHE A 146 8.78 2.68 -6.95
CA PHE A 146 9.43 2.10 -8.14
C PHE A 146 10.88 1.69 -7.88
N THR A 147 11.44 0.85 -8.75
CA THR A 147 12.83 0.40 -8.66
C THR A 147 13.76 1.30 -9.44
N PRO A 148 15.05 1.43 -9.04
CA PRO A 148 16.02 2.31 -9.74
C PRO A 148 16.55 1.75 -11.06
N ASP A 149 15.96 0.67 -11.55
CA ASP A 149 16.29 0.06 -12.84
C ASP A 149 15.46 0.68 -13.98
N VAL A 150 15.83 0.32 -15.21
CA VAL A 150 15.16 0.81 -16.44
C VAL A 150 13.66 0.54 -16.40
N GLN A 151 13.23 -0.62 -15.91
CA GLN A 151 11.81 -0.98 -15.86
C GLN A 151 11.04 -0.12 -14.86
N GLY A 152 11.63 0.18 -13.69
CA GLY A 152 11.01 1.06 -12.70
C GLY A 152 10.92 2.50 -13.20
N ILE A 153 11.98 3.02 -13.84
CA ILE A 153 11.99 4.36 -14.44
C ILE A 153 10.93 4.47 -15.56
N CYS A 154 10.87 3.47 -16.44
CA CYS A 154 9.84 3.44 -17.50
C CYS A 154 8.42 3.40 -16.91
N TRP A 155 8.20 2.58 -15.89
CA TRP A 155 6.90 2.53 -15.21
C TRP A 155 6.54 3.88 -14.60
N PHE A 156 7.45 4.50 -13.84
CA PHE A 156 7.19 5.79 -13.20
C PHE A 156 6.90 6.89 -14.24
N ASN A 157 7.67 6.94 -15.33
CA ASN A 157 7.42 7.90 -16.40
C ASN A 157 6.06 7.64 -17.11
N SER A 158 5.62 6.37 -17.20
CA SER A 158 4.35 6.01 -17.84
C SER A 158 3.11 6.45 -17.05
N ILE A 159 3.23 6.64 -15.73
CA ILE A 159 2.10 7.09 -14.90
C ILE A 159 1.97 8.62 -14.80
N LYS A 160 3.00 9.37 -15.14
CA LYS A 160 2.98 10.85 -15.06
C LYS A 160 1.81 11.51 -15.81
N PRO A 161 1.47 11.11 -17.04
CA PRO A 161 0.32 11.68 -17.73
C PRO A 161 -0.99 11.45 -16.98
N LEU A 162 -1.19 10.27 -16.38
CA LEU A 162 -2.37 9.97 -15.58
C LEU A 162 -2.41 10.84 -14.31
N ILE A 163 -1.30 10.95 -13.59
CA ILE A 163 -1.16 11.81 -12.42
C ILE A 163 -1.52 13.26 -12.77
N SER A 164 -1.04 13.75 -13.93
CA SER A 164 -1.34 15.09 -14.40
C SER A 164 -2.82 15.28 -14.74
N THR A 165 -3.43 14.30 -15.42
CA THR A 165 -4.85 14.33 -15.78
C THR A 165 -5.76 14.35 -14.54
N MET A 166 -5.34 13.66 -13.47
CA MET A 166 -6.08 13.57 -12.21
C MET A 166 -5.77 14.70 -11.21
N ASP A 167 -4.93 15.68 -11.61
CA ASP A 167 -4.46 16.79 -10.76
C ASP A 167 -3.91 16.32 -9.40
N ALA A 168 -3.14 15.23 -9.45
CA ALA A 168 -2.66 14.53 -8.25
C ALA A 168 -1.18 14.79 -7.92
N GLN A 169 -0.49 15.67 -8.66
CA GLN A 169 0.96 15.89 -8.59
C GLN A 169 1.45 16.22 -7.18
N GLU A 170 0.76 17.10 -6.46
CA GLU A 170 1.15 17.54 -5.11
C GLU A 170 0.94 16.45 -4.04
N ARG A 171 0.16 15.42 -4.38
CA ARG A 171 -0.11 14.29 -3.49
C ARG A 171 0.83 13.12 -3.71
N ILE A 172 1.59 13.12 -4.82
CA ILE A 172 2.51 12.03 -5.15
C ILE A 172 3.82 12.18 -4.38
N LEU A 173 4.21 11.12 -3.70
CA LEU A 173 5.53 10.97 -3.08
C LEU A 173 6.33 9.92 -3.87
N PRO A 174 7.30 10.35 -4.70
CA PRO A 174 8.14 9.42 -5.45
C PRO A 174 9.13 8.72 -4.51
N VAL A 175 9.06 7.39 -4.44
CA VAL A 175 9.90 6.58 -3.57
C VAL A 175 10.59 5.50 -4.38
N VAL A 176 11.92 5.45 -4.30
CA VAL A 176 12.70 4.36 -4.88
C VAL A 176 12.83 3.23 -3.86
N ALA A 177 12.38 2.04 -4.26
CA ALA A 177 12.56 0.80 -3.50
C ALA A 177 13.74 -0.01 -4.04
N MET A 178 14.21 -0.98 -3.25
CA MET A 178 15.26 -1.93 -3.62
C MET A 178 16.58 -1.28 -4.07
N ALA A 179 16.85 -0.07 -3.59
CA ALA A 179 18.09 0.61 -3.90
C ALA A 179 19.30 -0.12 -3.30
N ASN A 180 20.36 -0.20 -4.04
CA ASN A 180 21.65 -0.72 -3.59
C ASN A 180 22.78 0.16 -4.09
N ARG A 181 24.01 -0.15 -3.69
CA ARG A 181 25.21 0.66 -4.00
C ARG A 181 25.57 0.74 -5.51
N HIS A 182 24.94 -0.07 -6.35
CA HIS A 182 25.22 -0.10 -7.79
C HIS A 182 24.35 0.87 -8.57
N TYR A 183 23.34 1.46 -7.96
CA TYR A 183 22.47 2.43 -8.60
C TYR A 183 22.89 3.87 -8.24
N ASP A 184 23.04 4.68 -9.26
CA ASP A 184 23.21 6.13 -9.13
C ASP A 184 21.83 6.78 -9.00
N ILE A 185 21.49 7.21 -7.81
CA ILE A 185 20.18 7.83 -7.50
C ILE A 185 20.02 9.17 -8.24
N SER A 186 21.09 9.94 -8.41
CA SER A 186 21.04 11.19 -9.17
C SER A 186 20.69 10.95 -10.65
N ALA A 187 21.18 9.85 -11.22
CA ALA A 187 20.80 9.45 -12.57
C ALA A 187 19.33 9.03 -12.66
N VAL A 188 18.76 8.41 -11.62
CA VAL A 188 17.33 8.08 -11.54
C VAL A 188 16.49 9.35 -11.48
N GLU A 189 16.83 10.32 -10.61
CA GLU A 189 16.14 11.61 -10.53
C GLU A 189 16.16 12.36 -11.87
N LYS A 190 17.31 12.38 -12.54
CA LYS A 190 17.44 12.98 -13.86
C LYS A 190 16.60 12.26 -14.93
N ALA A 191 16.58 10.91 -14.92
CA ALA A 191 15.81 10.11 -15.89
C ALA A 191 14.30 10.18 -15.66
N THR A 192 13.88 10.45 -14.43
CA THR A 192 12.48 10.64 -14.06
C THR A 192 12.09 12.11 -13.99
N ASP A 193 13.00 13.04 -14.17
CA ASP A 193 12.76 14.49 -13.98
C ASP A 193 11.93 14.74 -12.70
N THR A 194 12.38 14.16 -11.58
CA THR A 194 11.60 14.17 -10.34
C THR A 194 12.54 14.02 -9.14
N MET A 195 12.38 14.86 -8.13
CA MET A 195 13.08 14.69 -6.86
C MET A 195 12.46 13.56 -6.05
N LEU A 196 13.29 12.68 -5.52
CA LEU A 196 12.83 11.55 -4.70
C LEU A 196 12.55 11.97 -3.27
N ALA A 197 11.38 11.59 -2.77
CA ALA A 197 11.02 11.79 -1.37
C ALA A 197 11.91 10.95 -0.44
N VAL A 198 12.02 9.65 -0.75
CA VAL A 198 12.82 8.68 0.02
C VAL A 198 13.39 7.60 -0.89
N THR A 199 14.55 7.10 -0.51
CA THR A 199 15.17 5.91 -1.11
C THR A 199 15.21 4.80 -0.05
N LEU A 200 14.57 3.67 -0.35
CA LEU A 200 14.53 2.48 0.51
C LEU A 200 15.53 1.43 0.01
N PRO A 201 16.43 0.93 0.86
CA PRO A 201 17.43 -0.05 0.45
C PRO A 201 16.81 -1.42 0.18
N TYR A 202 17.47 -2.19 -0.68
CA TYR A 202 17.19 -3.62 -0.80
C TYR A 202 17.55 -4.35 0.49
N ILE A 203 16.62 -5.14 1.02
CA ILE A 203 16.83 -6.00 2.18
C ILE A 203 16.80 -7.44 1.72
N HIS A 204 17.94 -8.12 1.80
CA HIS A 204 18.01 -9.55 1.51
C HIS A 204 17.24 -10.33 2.57
N GLY A 205 16.30 -11.19 2.15
CA GLY A 205 15.46 -11.97 3.07
C GLY A 205 14.36 -11.18 3.75
N PHE A 206 13.95 -10.02 3.20
CA PHE A 206 12.73 -9.34 3.63
C PHE A 206 11.55 -10.27 3.35
N ARG A 207 10.96 -10.80 4.43
CA ARG A 207 9.79 -11.68 4.36
C ARG A 207 8.56 -10.92 4.83
N GLN A 208 7.38 -11.47 4.54
CA GLN A 208 6.08 -10.91 4.90
C GLN A 208 5.86 -10.79 6.42
N ASP A 209 6.63 -11.53 7.23
CA ASP A 209 6.66 -11.41 8.70
C ASP A 209 7.47 -10.21 9.22
N GLY A 210 7.89 -9.33 8.33
CA GLY A 210 8.61 -8.10 8.66
C GLY A 210 10.12 -8.31 8.80
N ILE A 211 10.82 -7.26 9.32
CA ILE A 211 12.25 -7.29 9.57
C ILE A 211 12.51 -8.08 10.87
N SER A 212 12.39 -9.40 10.81
CA SER A 212 12.34 -10.22 12.02
C SER A 212 13.69 -10.73 12.52
N ASN A 213 14.76 -10.72 11.72
CA ASN A 213 15.99 -11.42 12.06
C ASN A 213 17.24 -10.56 11.96
N GLY A 214 17.49 -9.83 13.03
CA GLY A 214 18.75 -9.14 13.27
C GLY A 214 18.85 -7.77 12.59
N ALA A 215 19.28 -6.76 13.34
CA ALA A 215 19.51 -5.42 12.84
C ALA A 215 20.69 -5.40 11.88
N THR A 216 20.45 -5.60 10.59
CA THR A 216 21.45 -5.34 9.57
C THR A 216 21.52 -3.84 9.28
N ARG A 217 22.64 -3.36 8.71
CA ARG A 217 22.77 -1.96 8.30
C ARG A 217 21.70 -1.56 7.25
N ALA A 218 21.25 -2.50 6.41
CA ALA A 218 20.20 -2.29 5.43
C ALA A 218 18.84 -2.17 6.10
N SER A 219 18.51 -3.02 7.08
CA SER A 219 17.25 -2.95 7.81
C SER A 219 17.12 -1.66 8.64
N LEU A 220 18.19 -1.20 9.27
CA LEU A 220 18.19 0.09 9.99
C LEU A 220 17.93 1.27 9.06
N ARG A 221 18.57 1.30 7.87
CA ARG A 221 18.33 2.34 6.85
C ARG A 221 16.90 2.28 6.31
N TYR A 222 16.37 1.09 6.12
CA TYR A 222 14.97 0.92 5.70
C TYR A 222 14.02 1.51 6.74
N CYS A 223 14.17 1.15 8.02
CA CYS A 223 13.37 1.72 9.11
C CYS A 223 13.49 3.25 9.20
N GLN A 224 14.68 3.81 8.98
CA GLN A 224 14.88 5.27 8.93
C GLN A 224 14.11 5.88 7.76
N GLY A 225 14.16 5.25 6.57
CA GLY A 225 13.40 5.68 5.39
C GLY A 225 11.89 5.63 5.62
N VAL A 226 11.37 4.56 6.22
CA VAL A 226 9.94 4.43 6.55
C VAL A 226 9.51 5.47 7.60
N ASN A 227 10.34 5.75 8.61
CA ASN A 227 10.05 6.82 9.57
C ASN A 227 10.04 8.21 8.91
N LYS A 228 10.97 8.48 7.99
CA LYS A 228 10.97 9.72 7.20
C LYS A 228 9.68 9.84 6.38
N LEU A 229 9.26 8.76 5.70
CA LEU A 229 7.97 8.74 4.99
C LEU A 229 6.80 9.06 5.92
N ARG A 230 6.75 8.43 7.11
CA ARG A 230 5.69 8.70 8.09
C ARG A 230 5.63 10.18 8.47
N THR A 231 6.77 10.83 8.69
CA THR A 231 6.83 12.28 9.00
C THR A 231 6.27 13.10 7.84
N MET A 232 6.70 12.83 6.61
CA MET A 232 6.19 13.53 5.42
C MET A 232 4.69 13.31 5.21
N LEU A 233 4.19 12.08 5.47
CA LEU A 233 2.77 11.75 5.36
C LEU A 233 1.90 12.49 6.38
N LYS A 234 2.44 12.82 7.55
CA LYS A 234 1.72 13.59 8.58
C LYS A 234 1.72 15.10 8.35
N GLY A 235 2.47 15.57 7.35
CA GLY A 235 2.66 17.00 7.13
C GLY A 235 3.55 17.66 8.20
N ASP A 236 4.18 16.87 9.06
CA ASP A 236 5.22 17.33 9.98
C ASP A 236 6.51 17.55 9.19
N ASP A 237 6.56 18.57 8.34
CA ASP A 237 7.81 19.00 7.74
C ASP A 237 8.75 19.36 8.89
N ALA A 238 9.76 18.53 9.06
CA ALA A 238 10.82 18.81 10.00
C ALA A 238 11.47 20.15 9.62
N ILE A 239 11.19 21.18 10.44
CA ILE A 239 11.95 22.40 10.49
C ILE A 239 13.41 22.06 10.86
#